data_3a22e2f057f167220b01f3633fc79afe
#
_entry.id   3a22e2f057f167220b01f3633fc79afe
#
_cell.length_a   1.000
_cell.length_b   1.000
_cell.length_c   1.000
_cell.angle_alpha   90.00
_cell.angle_beta   90.00
_cell.angle_gamma   90.00
#
_symmetry.space_group_name_H-M   'P 1'
#
loop_
_entity.id
_entity.type
_entity.pdbx_description
1 polymer ?
#
loop_
_entity_poly.entity_id
_entity_poly.type
_entity_poly.pdbx_seq_one_letter_code
_entity_poly.pdbx_strand_id
1 'polypeptide(L)'
;MRVKNKTALTIAICCMLAAIVLMLTPWGAVMRFSGGPDDLWVRETYSYFSMLVLGYGNIYPMLTGLCSIFTTGILCVVYFANRLRIFALMCTLASAAFSILAITFFSGVSIVSAVISFCLIGSVIFQLVPKKMQ
;
A
#
# COMPACT_ATOMS: atom_id res chain seq x y z
N MET A 1 14.26 -21.65 -13.71
CA MET A 1 13.09 -20.98 -14.34
C MET A 1 13.38 -19.50 -14.50
N ARG A 2 13.57 -19.02 -15.71
CA ARG A 2 13.84 -17.58 -15.96
C ARG A 2 12.61 -16.75 -15.65
N VAL A 3 12.83 -15.54 -15.14
CA VAL A 3 11.75 -14.53 -14.93
C VAL A 3 11.04 -14.33 -16.26
N LYS A 4 9.85 -14.88 -16.37
CA LYS A 4 9.13 -15.00 -17.64
C LYS A 4 8.48 -13.70 -18.11
N ASN A 5 8.40 -12.69 -17.24
CA ASN A 5 7.88 -11.38 -17.63
C ASN A 5 8.54 -10.27 -16.81
N LYS A 6 9.77 -9.93 -17.17
CA LYS A 6 10.51 -8.84 -16.48
C LYS A 6 9.77 -7.51 -16.56
N THR A 7 9.08 -7.24 -17.67
CA THR A 7 8.31 -6.00 -17.85
C THR A 7 7.17 -5.90 -16.84
N ALA A 8 6.37 -6.96 -16.66
CA ALA A 8 5.29 -6.94 -15.69
C ALA A 8 5.81 -6.78 -14.26
N LEU A 9 6.94 -7.43 -13.93
CA LEU A 9 7.56 -7.30 -12.62
C LEU A 9 8.12 -5.88 -12.40
N THR A 10 8.71 -5.27 -13.42
CA THR A 10 9.15 -3.87 -13.37
C THR A 10 7.98 -2.93 -13.10
N ILE A 11 6.85 -3.12 -13.81
CA ILE A 11 5.64 -2.32 -13.59
C ILE A 11 5.13 -2.51 -12.16
N ALA A 12 5.11 -3.76 -11.65
CA ALA A 12 4.71 -4.04 -10.27
C ALA A 12 5.60 -3.29 -9.26
N ILE A 13 6.91 -3.28 -9.45
CA ILE A 13 7.87 -2.54 -8.61
C ILE A 13 7.61 -1.03 -8.70
N CYS A 14 7.39 -0.50 -9.91
CA CYS A 14 7.07 0.92 -10.09
C CYS A 14 5.78 1.32 -9.37
N CYS A 15 4.73 0.49 -9.44
CA CYS A 15 3.49 0.71 -8.70
C CYS A 15 3.72 0.72 -7.18
N MET A 16 4.55 -0.21 -6.67
CA MET A 16 4.90 -0.25 -5.24
C MET A 16 5.68 0.99 -4.80
N LEU A 17 6.65 1.42 -5.58
CA LEU A 17 7.43 2.64 -5.30
C LEU A 17 6.54 3.89 -5.33
N ALA A 18 5.65 4.01 -6.31
CA ALA A 18 4.68 5.10 -6.38
C ALA A 18 3.77 5.12 -5.14
N ALA A 19 3.27 3.96 -4.71
CA ALA A 19 2.47 3.84 -3.50
C ALA A 19 3.26 4.31 -2.26
N ILE A 20 4.52 3.89 -2.10
CA ILE A 20 5.37 4.30 -0.97
C ILE A 20 5.60 5.82 -0.97
N VAL A 21 5.89 6.42 -2.12
CA VAL A 21 6.06 7.88 -2.23
C VAL A 21 4.78 8.60 -1.80
N LEU A 22 3.61 8.14 -2.24
CA LEU A 22 2.32 8.70 -1.83
C LEU A 22 2.06 8.52 -0.32
N MET A 23 2.46 7.39 0.27
CA MET A 23 2.33 7.14 1.71
C MET A 23 3.18 8.07 2.57
N LEU A 24 4.29 8.60 2.04
CA LEU A 24 5.11 9.60 2.72
C LEU A 24 4.46 10.99 2.74
N THR A 25 3.52 11.27 1.82
CA THR A 25 2.83 12.56 1.80
C THR A 25 1.87 12.71 2.98
N PRO A 26 1.63 13.93 3.48
CA PRO A 26 0.74 14.17 4.63
C PRO A 26 -0.76 14.07 4.30
N TRP A 27 -1.11 13.55 3.13
CA TRP A 27 -2.51 13.50 2.65
C TRP A 27 -3.08 12.08 2.56
N GLY A 28 -2.32 11.08 2.99
CA GLY A 28 -2.66 9.67 2.83
C GLY A 28 -3.69 9.17 3.83
N ALA A 29 -3.43 9.33 5.12
CA ALA A 29 -4.30 8.88 6.19
C ALA A 29 -5.23 10.02 6.64
N VAL A 30 -6.51 9.72 6.86
CA VAL A 30 -7.50 10.68 7.33
C VAL A 30 -7.90 10.34 8.74
N MET A 31 -7.88 11.35 9.61
CA MET A 31 -8.40 11.25 10.97
C MET A 31 -9.53 12.25 11.18
N ARG A 32 -10.51 11.85 11.98
CA ARG A 32 -11.63 12.70 12.38
C ARG A 32 -11.56 12.90 13.89
N PHE A 33 -11.51 14.14 14.30
CA PHE A 33 -11.54 14.54 15.70
C PHE A 33 -12.91 15.13 16.03
N SER A 34 -13.46 14.76 17.20
CA SER A 34 -14.63 15.44 17.73
C SER A 34 -14.25 16.84 18.20
N GLY A 35 -14.90 17.85 17.65
CA GLY A 35 -14.55 19.26 17.85
C GLY A 35 -15.09 19.91 19.13
N GLY A 36 -15.52 19.16 20.15
CA GLY A 36 -16.05 19.71 21.38
C GLY A 36 -17.59 19.88 21.38
N PRO A 37 -18.17 20.74 22.25
CA PRO A 37 -19.61 20.78 22.55
C PRO A 37 -20.51 21.15 21.35
N ASP A 38 -19.95 21.65 20.26
CA ASP A 38 -20.71 22.04 19.06
C ASP A 38 -20.71 20.98 17.93
N ASP A 39 -20.28 19.75 18.23
CA ASP A 39 -20.25 18.57 17.31
C ASP A 39 -19.61 18.81 15.91
N LEU A 40 -18.75 19.78 15.77
CA LEU A 40 -18.01 20.02 14.56
C LEU A 40 -16.85 19.04 14.45
N TRP A 41 -16.99 18.05 13.59
CA TRP A 41 -15.93 17.10 13.27
C TRP A 41 -14.81 17.79 12.48
N VAL A 42 -13.63 17.86 13.05
CA VAL A 42 -12.43 18.34 12.35
C VAL A 42 -11.79 17.17 11.63
N ARG A 43 -11.59 17.32 10.32
CA ARG A 43 -10.93 16.34 9.47
C ARG A 43 -9.51 16.78 9.19
N GLU A 44 -8.56 15.98 9.63
CA GLU A 44 -7.13 16.19 9.36
C GLU A 44 -6.52 15.03 8.59
N THR A 45 -5.50 15.32 7.78
CA THR A 45 -4.79 14.34 6.97
C THR A 45 -3.35 14.21 7.42
N TYR A 46 -2.85 12.96 7.43
CA TYR A 46 -1.50 12.61 7.88
C TYR A 46 -0.83 11.65 6.90
N SER A 47 0.49 11.49 7.03
CA SER A 47 1.19 10.43 6.33
C SER A 47 0.88 9.06 6.95
N TYR A 48 1.04 7.99 6.18
CA TYR A 48 0.88 6.61 6.69
C TYR A 48 1.89 6.27 7.80
N PHE A 49 3.03 6.95 7.85
CA PHE A 49 4.08 6.74 8.85
C PHE A 49 3.97 7.68 10.06
N SER A 50 2.88 8.44 10.16
CA SER A 50 2.68 9.35 11.29
C SER A 50 2.40 8.59 12.59
N MET A 51 3.20 8.86 13.61
CA MET A 51 3.00 8.32 14.96
C MET A 51 1.68 8.78 15.59
N LEU A 52 1.12 9.92 15.17
CA LEU A 52 -0.18 10.41 15.62
C LEU A 52 -1.29 9.46 15.22
N VAL A 53 -1.28 8.97 13.98
CA VAL A 53 -2.27 7.99 13.48
C VAL A 53 -2.24 6.72 14.31
N LEU A 54 -1.05 6.25 14.68
CA LEU A 54 -0.86 5.09 15.56
C LEU A 54 -1.39 5.35 16.97
N GLY A 55 -1.10 6.53 17.54
CA GLY A 55 -1.52 6.92 18.90
C GLY A 55 -3.04 6.98 19.08
N TYR A 56 -3.79 7.24 18.01
CA TYR A 56 -5.26 7.23 18.00
C TYR A 56 -5.86 5.85 17.62
N GLY A 57 -5.06 4.79 17.60
CA GLY A 57 -5.52 3.41 17.42
C GLY A 57 -5.64 2.95 15.98
N ASN A 58 -5.31 3.76 14.97
CA ASN A 58 -5.27 3.31 13.60
C ASN A 58 -3.89 2.79 13.20
N ILE A 59 -3.65 1.51 13.42
CA ILE A 59 -2.38 0.86 13.08
C ILE A 59 -2.28 0.50 11.57
N TYR A 60 -3.41 0.40 10.87
CA TYR A 60 -3.44 -0.13 9.49
C TYR A 60 -2.63 0.68 8.47
N PRO A 61 -2.63 2.03 8.45
CA PRO A 61 -1.77 2.78 7.55
C PRO A 61 -0.29 2.46 7.74
N MET A 62 0.17 2.40 8.99
CA MET A 62 1.56 2.08 9.29
C MET A 62 1.93 0.64 8.87
N LEU A 63 1.05 -0.33 9.13
CA LEU A 63 1.23 -1.71 8.65
C LEU A 63 1.28 -1.78 7.13
N THR A 64 0.40 -1.06 6.43
CA THR A 64 0.42 -0.95 4.97
C THR A 64 1.78 -0.43 4.49
N GLY A 65 2.28 0.65 5.08
CA GLY A 65 3.57 1.24 4.73
C GLY A 65 4.73 0.28 4.93
N LEU A 66 4.84 -0.33 6.11
CA LEU A 66 5.90 -1.30 6.44
C LEU A 66 5.85 -2.53 5.53
N CYS A 67 4.66 -3.10 5.33
CA CYS A 67 4.48 -4.23 4.42
C CYS A 67 4.86 -3.86 2.97
N SER A 68 4.55 -2.65 2.53
CA SER A 68 4.90 -2.18 1.17
C SER A 68 6.40 -2.04 0.98
N ILE A 69 7.12 -1.49 1.96
CA ILE A 69 8.59 -1.40 1.92
C ILE A 69 9.21 -2.80 1.87
N PHE A 70 8.79 -3.68 2.76
CA PHE A 70 9.26 -5.06 2.82
C PHE A 70 9.01 -5.81 1.51
N THR A 71 7.79 -5.69 0.98
CA THR A 71 7.39 -6.30 -0.30
C THR A 71 8.23 -5.79 -1.47
N THR A 72 8.53 -4.49 -1.50
CA THR A 72 9.37 -3.91 -2.55
C THR A 72 10.77 -4.52 -2.52
N GLY A 73 11.36 -4.70 -1.34
CA GLY A 73 12.64 -5.40 -1.18
C GLY A 73 12.58 -6.83 -1.72
N ILE A 74 11.53 -7.58 -1.39
CA ILE A 74 11.35 -8.96 -1.90
C ILE A 74 11.16 -8.96 -3.42
N LEU A 75 10.39 -8.03 -4.00
CA LEU A 75 10.22 -7.92 -5.44
C LEU A 75 11.54 -7.65 -6.16
N CYS A 76 12.44 -6.85 -5.57
CA CYS A 76 13.79 -6.68 -6.09
C CYS A 76 14.58 -8.00 -6.07
N VAL A 77 14.49 -8.78 -4.98
CA VAL A 77 15.12 -10.11 -4.92
C VAL A 77 14.51 -11.06 -5.98
N VAL A 78 13.19 -11.03 -6.16
CA VAL A 78 12.52 -11.82 -7.22
C VAL A 78 13.01 -11.41 -8.61
N TYR A 79 13.25 -10.13 -8.82
CA TYR A 79 13.73 -9.60 -10.10
C TYR A 79 15.11 -10.15 -10.48
N PHE A 80 16.02 -10.23 -9.49
CA PHE A 80 17.39 -10.72 -9.71
C PHE A 80 17.53 -12.24 -9.59
N ALA A 81 16.93 -12.84 -8.55
CA ALA A 81 17.15 -14.24 -8.18
C ALA A 81 15.99 -15.18 -8.58
N ASN A 82 14.89 -14.66 -9.06
CA ASN A 82 13.68 -15.42 -9.46
C ASN A 82 13.16 -16.40 -8.39
N ARG A 83 13.43 -16.12 -7.14
CA ARG A 83 12.97 -16.89 -5.98
C ARG A 83 11.94 -16.04 -5.21
N LEU A 84 11.19 -16.67 -4.31
CA LEU A 84 10.24 -16.02 -3.41
C LEU A 84 9.04 -15.33 -4.09
N ARG A 85 8.70 -15.67 -5.34
CA ARG A 85 7.60 -15.03 -6.08
C ARG A 85 6.26 -15.15 -5.35
N ILE A 86 5.94 -16.35 -4.84
CA ILE A 86 4.69 -16.59 -4.10
C ILE A 86 4.67 -15.77 -2.82
N PHE A 87 5.81 -15.70 -2.13
CA PHE A 87 5.94 -14.91 -0.91
C PHE A 87 5.77 -13.41 -1.18
N ALA A 88 6.36 -12.89 -2.27
CA ALA A 88 6.16 -11.51 -2.71
C ALA A 88 4.68 -11.23 -2.97
N LEU A 89 3.97 -12.12 -3.66
CA LEU A 89 2.55 -12.00 -3.93
C LEU A 89 1.72 -11.96 -2.64
N MET A 90 1.99 -12.86 -1.70
CA MET A 90 1.28 -12.88 -0.41
C MET A 90 1.50 -11.60 0.38
N CYS A 91 2.73 -11.08 0.42
CA CYS A 91 3.05 -9.81 1.08
C CYS A 91 2.36 -8.62 0.39
N THR A 92 2.27 -8.60 -0.95
CA THR A 92 1.56 -7.55 -1.69
C THR A 92 0.06 -7.59 -1.40
N LEU A 93 -0.53 -8.80 -1.36
CA LEU A 93 -1.93 -8.99 -0.99
C LEU A 93 -2.22 -8.50 0.43
N ALA A 94 -1.34 -8.83 1.39
CA ALA A 94 -1.47 -8.35 2.76
C ALA A 94 -1.41 -6.82 2.84
N SER A 95 -0.48 -6.20 2.11
CA SER A 95 -0.37 -4.73 2.03
C SER A 95 -1.64 -4.09 1.45
N ALA A 96 -2.20 -4.66 0.37
CA ALA A 96 -3.45 -4.19 -0.22
C ALA A 96 -4.64 -4.37 0.74
N ALA A 97 -4.72 -5.49 1.46
CA ALA A 97 -5.76 -5.74 2.46
C ALA A 97 -5.69 -4.74 3.60
N PHE A 98 -4.51 -4.46 4.16
CA PHE A 98 -4.34 -3.44 5.20
C PHE A 98 -4.69 -2.04 4.71
N SER A 99 -4.40 -1.70 3.45
CA SER A 99 -4.80 -0.43 2.85
C SER A 99 -6.33 -0.29 2.79
N ILE A 100 -7.03 -1.35 2.40
CA ILE A 100 -8.51 -1.37 2.37
C ILE A 100 -9.08 -1.26 3.78
N LEU A 101 -8.52 -2.00 4.75
CA LEU A 101 -8.93 -1.93 6.15
C LEU A 101 -8.71 -0.53 6.73
N ALA A 102 -7.61 0.14 6.39
CA ALA A 102 -7.34 1.52 6.80
C ALA A 102 -8.43 2.48 6.33
N ILE A 103 -8.99 2.27 5.14
CA ILE A 103 -10.06 3.09 4.57
C ILE A 103 -11.43 2.76 5.21
N THR A 104 -11.73 1.47 5.40
CA THR A 104 -13.07 1.03 5.84
C THR A 104 -13.34 1.25 7.32
N PHE A 105 -12.36 0.97 8.17
CA PHE A 105 -12.55 1.03 9.63
C PHE A 105 -12.48 2.44 10.21
N PHE A 106 -11.80 3.37 9.55
CA PHE A 106 -11.52 4.70 10.12
C PHE A 106 -12.14 5.86 9.33
N SER A 107 -13.21 5.57 8.59
CA SER A 107 -14.21 6.51 8.06
C SER A 107 -13.71 7.76 7.32
N GLY A 108 -12.55 7.71 6.69
CA GLY A 108 -12.05 8.83 5.91
C GLY A 108 -11.34 8.38 4.65
N VAL A 109 -12.02 8.43 3.49
CA VAL A 109 -11.36 8.24 2.20
C VAL A 109 -10.70 9.55 1.79
N SER A 110 -9.37 9.55 1.64
CA SER A 110 -8.64 10.59 0.92
C SER A 110 -8.46 10.13 -0.54
N ILE A 111 -8.39 11.07 -1.46
CA ILE A 111 -8.05 10.75 -2.86
C ILE A 111 -6.71 10.02 -2.91
N VAL A 112 -5.75 10.44 -2.08
CA VAL A 112 -4.41 9.82 -2.01
C VAL A 112 -4.49 8.39 -1.49
N SER A 113 -5.29 8.10 -0.46
CA SER A 113 -5.47 6.73 0.05
C SER A 113 -6.11 5.80 -0.99
N ALA A 114 -7.05 6.31 -1.78
CA ALA A 114 -7.63 5.57 -2.89
C ALA A 114 -6.58 5.25 -3.97
N VAL A 115 -5.77 6.23 -4.37
CA VAL A 115 -4.69 6.04 -5.35
C VAL A 115 -3.66 5.03 -4.84
N ILE A 116 -3.28 5.09 -3.56
CA ILE A 116 -2.39 4.11 -2.93
C ILE A 116 -2.96 2.70 -3.08
N SER A 117 -4.24 2.50 -2.73
CA SER A 117 -4.90 1.20 -2.85
C SER A 117 -4.95 0.71 -4.30
N PHE A 118 -5.21 1.58 -5.27
CA PHE A 118 -5.16 1.24 -6.69
C PHE A 118 -3.75 0.82 -7.14
N CYS A 119 -2.71 1.51 -6.69
CA CYS A 119 -1.32 1.14 -6.99
C CYS A 119 -0.97 -0.25 -6.42
N LEU A 120 -1.39 -0.54 -5.18
CA LEU A 120 -1.15 -1.84 -4.54
C LEU A 120 -1.90 -2.96 -5.27
N ILE A 121 -3.17 -2.78 -5.62
CA ILE A 121 -3.96 -3.74 -6.40
C ILE A 121 -3.34 -3.90 -7.80
N GLY A 122 -2.93 -2.83 -8.45
CA GLY A 122 -2.22 -2.87 -9.72
C GLY A 122 -0.95 -3.73 -9.64
N SER A 123 -0.15 -3.56 -8.58
CA SER A 123 1.02 -4.39 -8.35
C SER A 123 0.67 -5.88 -8.23
N VAL A 124 -0.42 -6.25 -7.53
CA VAL A 124 -0.91 -7.63 -7.45
C VAL A 124 -1.25 -8.17 -8.84
N ILE A 125 -2.03 -7.41 -9.61
CA ILE A 125 -2.46 -7.81 -10.96
C ILE A 125 -1.24 -8.08 -11.86
N PHE A 126 -0.26 -7.18 -11.88
CA PHE A 126 0.96 -7.36 -12.69
C PHE A 126 1.83 -8.52 -12.24
N GLN A 127 1.82 -8.88 -10.95
CA GLN A 127 2.47 -10.09 -10.47
C GLN A 127 1.76 -11.39 -10.90
N LEU A 128 0.44 -11.33 -11.10
CA LEU A 128 -0.39 -12.47 -11.54
C LEU A 128 -0.39 -12.66 -13.05
N VAL A 129 -0.03 -11.66 -13.85
CA VAL A 129 -0.04 -11.77 -15.33
C VAL A 129 0.77 -12.99 -15.79
N PRO A 130 0.11 -14.00 -16.38
CA PRO A 130 0.81 -15.17 -16.91
C PRO A 130 1.61 -14.77 -18.16
N LYS A 131 2.66 -15.54 -18.44
CA LYS A 131 3.34 -15.45 -19.73
C LYS A 131 2.33 -15.80 -20.83
N LYS A 132 2.10 -14.92 -21.82
CA LYS A 132 1.60 -15.38 -23.12
C LYS A 132 2.55 -16.46 -23.63
N MET A 133 2.03 -17.67 -23.81
CA MET A 133 2.73 -18.70 -24.58
C MET A 133 2.86 -18.17 -26.01
N GLN A 134 4.06 -17.85 -26.41
CA GLN A 134 4.48 -17.78 -27.80
C GLN A 134 5.09 -19.12 -28.18
#